data_07ea7d1dd5d63508f680204b9464cdf5
#
_entry.id   07ea7d1dd5d63508f680204b9464cdf5
#
_cell.length_a   1.000
_cell.length_b   1.000
_cell.length_c   1.000
_cell.angle_alpha   90.00
_cell.angle_beta   90.00
_cell.angle_gamma   90.00
#
_symmetry.space_group_name_H-M   'P 1'
#
loop_
_entity.id
_entity.type
_entity.pdbx_description
1 polymer ?
#
loop_
_entity_poly.entity_id
_entity_poly.type
_entity_poly.pdbx_seq_one_letter_code
_entity_poly.pdbx_strand_id
1 'polypeptide(L)'
;MPKLENKKTKKEAWVVAVDMGYGHQRSAYPLRHLSPQGRVINANSYEGIPQKDRRIWEASKRFYDFISTFRRVPVIGKLAFAIFDRSQRILSFYPSRDLSKPTFQLKQNYNFIKKGWGKDLIEKLKEKPLPLITTFFTPAFMAEFYDYPEEIYCVIPDADISRSWAALNPKKSRIKYFVPNSRTAERLQLYGVSPDNIFLTGFPLPKENIGGEDMAVLKGDFKQRLANLDPQKRYYGTYGEMVKRELGELPSPSRPLTIMFAVGGAGAQKELGVEIVKNLAEKLKSGEVKIILVAGIRKEVRNYFLENLDNPEKVDIIFAKDINSYFGKFNEALRKTDILWTKPSELSFYSALGLPILVAPPI
;
A
#
# COMPACT_ATOMS: atom_id res chain seq x y z
N MET A 1 15.72 -46.20 14.39
CA MET A 1 15.33 -45.44 13.19
C MET A 1 15.65 -43.96 13.46
N PRO A 2 16.53 -43.30 12.72
CA PRO A 2 16.80 -41.89 12.93
C PRO A 2 15.60 -41.05 12.47
N LYS A 3 15.12 -40.16 13.35
CA LYS A 3 14.12 -39.14 13.01
C LYS A 3 14.72 -38.21 11.96
N LEU A 4 14.19 -38.25 10.74
CA LEU A 4 14.43 -37.25 9.73
C LEU A 4 13.83 -35.92 10.26
N GLU A 5 14.68 -35.06 10.83
CA GLU A 5 14.34 -33.67 11.06
C GLU A 5 14.09 -33.01 9.69
N ASN A 6 12.83 -32.77 9.42
CA ASN A 6 12.37 -32.01 8.25
C ASN A 6 12.82 -30.56 8.46
N LYS A 7 14.08 -30.24 8.18
CA LYS A 7 14.56 -28.86 8.04
C LYS A 7 13.76 -28.25 6.90
N LYS A 8 12.65 -27.57 7.21
CA LYS A 8 11.99 -26.66 6.27
C LYS A 8 13.03 -25.66 5.83
N THR A 9 13.65 -25.89 4.67
CA THR A 9 14.54 -24.94 4.02
C THR A 9 13.77 -23.64 3.90
N LYS A 10 14.23 -22.59 4.58
CA LYS A 10 13.63 -21.26 4.53
C LYS A 10 13.68 -20.79 3.09
N LYS A 11 12.53 -20.71 2.43
CA LYS A 11 12.48 -20.21 1.06
C LYS A 11 12.86 -18.73 1.10
N GLU A 12 13.97 -18.38 0.47
CA GLU A 12 14.44 -17.00 0.35
C GLU A 12 14.01 -16.39 -0.99
N ALA A 13 13.79 -15.09 -1.02
CA ALA A 13 13.51 -14.31 -2.22
C ALA A 13 14.04 -12.89 -2.04
N TRP A 14 14.46 -12.23 -3.11
CA TRP A 14 14.68 -10.79 -3.07
C TRP A 14 13.35 -10.07 -3.00
N VAL A 15 13.20 -9.17 -2.02
CA VAL A 15 12.01 -8.31 -1.90
C VAL A 15 12.41 -6.89 -2.26
N VAL A 16 11.84 -6.39 -3.36
CA VAL A 16 12.17 -5.08 -3.94
C VAL A 16 10.94 -4.17 -3.93
N ALA A 17 11.09 -2.99 -3.37
CA ALA A 17 10.07 -1.93 -3.37
C ALA A 17 10.62 -0.65 -4.01
N VAL A 18 9.77 0.38 -4.08
CA VAL A 18 10.17 1.74 -4.46
C VAL A 18 9.64 2.75 -3.44
N ASP A 19 10.41 3.80 -3.18
CA ASP A 19 9.98 4.93 -2.38
C ASP A 19 9.25 5.97 -3.27
N MET A 20 8.04 5.60 -3.70
CA MET A 20 7.11 6.47 -4.45
C MET A 20 5.74 6.54 -3.76
N GLY A 21 5.75 6.68 -2.45
CA GLY A 21 4.60 6.61 -1.57
C GLY A 21 4.57 5.33 -0.72
N TYR A 22 3.76 5.35 0.33
CA TYR A 22 3.77 4.26 1.32
C TYR A 22 3.21 2.94 0.80
N GLY A 23 2.29 2.95 -0.17
CA GLY A 23 1.60 1.74 -0.62
C GLY A 23 2.53 0.62 -1.08
N HIS A 24 3.55 0.96 -1.89
CA HIS A 24 4.51 -0.03 -2.38
C HIS A 24 5.43 -0.57 -1.27
N GLN A 25 5.86 0.29 -0.37
CA GLN A 25 6.68 -0.11 0.78
C GLN A 25 5.86 -0.91 1.80
N ARG A 26 4.59 -0.53 2.00
CA ARG A 26 3.67 -1.23 2.90
C ARG A 26 3.38 -2.65 2.47
N SER A 27 3.19 -2.88 1.17
CA SER A 27 2.98 -4.23 0.65
C SER A 27 4.26 -5.09 0.66
N ALA A 28 5.44 -4.47 0.59
CA ALA A 28 6.72 -5.17 0.73
C ALA A 28 7.08 -5.50 2.18
N TYR A 29 6.67 -4.65 3.13
CA TYR A 29 7.02 -4.78 4.55
C TYR A 29 6.66 -6.15 5.16
N PRO A 30 5.47 -6.73 4.96
CA PRO A 30 5.13 -8.06 5.45
C PRO A 30 6.01 -9.17 4.85
N LEU A 31 6.50 -8.97 3.64
CA LEU A 31 7.29 -9.95 2.88
C LEU A 31 8.79 -9.92 3.22
N ARG A 32 9.25 -8.94 4.01
CA ARG A 32 10.67 -8.76 4.36
C ARG A 32 11.33 -10.00 4.97
N HIS A 33 10.55 -10.85 5.63
CA HIS A 33 11.05 -12.08 6.24
C HIS A 33 11.55 -13.12 5.22
N LEU A 34 11.15 -12.97 3.95
CA LEU A 34 11.61 -13.80 2.82
C LEU A 34 12.95 -13.31 2.28
N SER A 35 13.27 -12.02 2.50
CA SER A 35 14.50 -11.43 1.98
C SER A 35 15.71 -11.79 2.83
N PRO A 36 16.89 -11.97 2.23
CA PRO A 36 18.14 -12.10 2.97
C PRO A 36 18.28 -10.97 4.01
N GLN A 37 18.68 -11.32 5.23
CA GLN A 37 18.81 -10.38 6.37
C GLN A 37 17.51 -9.66 6.75
N GLY A 38 16.33 -10.06 6.23
CA GLY A 38 15.05 -9.42 6.54
C GLY A 38 14.92 -7.99 6.03
N ARG A 39 15.65 -7.62 4.97
CA ARG A 39 15.66 -6.25 4.40
C ARG A 39 14.92 -6.18 3.08
N VAL A 40 14.13 -5.11 2.91
CA VAL A 40 13.53 -4.74 1.63
C VAL A 40 14.50 -3.83 0.88
N ILE A 41 14.78 -4.13 -0.38
CA ILE A 41 15.61 -3.29 -1.25
C ILE A 41 14.74 -2.23 -1.88
N ASN A 42 15.10 -0.96 -1.73
CA ASN A 42 14.43 0.14 -2.45
C ASN A 42 15.14 0.38 -3.79
N ALA A 43 14.48 0.05 -4.90
CA ALA A 43 15.06 0.15 -6.25
C ALA A 43 15.50 1.57 -6.64
N ASN A 44 14.96 2.59 -6.00
CA ASN A 44 15.29 4.00 -6.26
C ASN A 44 16.29 4.62 -5.27
N SER A 45 16.75 3.86 -4.25
CA SER A 45 17.65 4.38 -3.21
C SER A 45 18.57 3.32 -2.57
N TYR A 46 18.78 2.17 -3.23
CA TYR A 46 19.72 1.14 -2.71
C TYR A 46 21.15 1.66 -2.68
N GLU A 47 21.98 1.03 -1.85
CA GLU A 47 23.40 1.39 -1.69
C GLU A 47 24.17 1.16 -3.01
N GLY A 48 24.93 2.19 -3.42
CA GLY A 48 25.69 2.16 -4.68
C GLY A 48 24.85 2.32 -5.95
N ILE A 49 23.60 2.78 -5.86
CA ILE A 49 22.78 3.08 -7.04
C ILE A 49 23.50 4.07 -7.97
N PRO A 50 23.64 3.78 -9.29
CA PRO A 50 24.25 4.70 -10.24
C PRO A 50 23.53 6.05 -10.27
N GLN A 51 24.31 7.14 -10.35
CA GLN A 51 23.75 8.50 -10.36
C GLN A 51 22.75 8.72 -11.51
N LYS A 52 22.98 8.09 -12.67
CA LYS A 52 22.05 8.11 -13.80
C LYS A 52 20.70 7.50 -13.42
N ASP A 53 20.70 6.34 -12.80
CA ASP A 53 19.47 5.65 -12.39
C ASP A 53 18.71 6.46 -11.32
N ARG A 54 19.43 6.99 -10.34
CA ARG A 54 18.86 7.86 -9.31
C ARG A 54 18.18 9.08 -9.93
N ARG A 55 18.81 9.74 -10.91
CA ARG A 55 18.22 10.91 -11.60
C ARG A 55 16.92 10.57 -12.34
N ILE A 56 16.84 9.37 -12.96
CA ILE A 56 15.61 8.94 -13.65
C ILE A 56 14.49 8.73 -12.62
N TRP A 57 14.78 8.06 -11.50
CA TRP A 57 13.82 7.88 -10.42
C TRP A 57 13.34 9.20 -9.81
N GLU A 58 14.27 10.11 -9.53
CA GLU A 58 13.94 11.44 -8.98
C GLU A 58 13.13 12.28 -9.98
N ALA A 59 13.44 12.22 -11.26
CA ALA A 59 12.65 12.89 -12.29
C ALA A 59 11.23 12.32 -12.36
N SER A 60 11.08 11.00 -12.28
CA SER A 60 9.77 10.34 -12.26
C SER A 60 8.96 10.73 -11.02
N LYS A 61 9.60 10.78 -9.84
CA LYS A 61 8.96 11.19 -8.58
C LYS A 61 8.57 12.67 -8.63
N ARG A 62 9.47 13.55 -9.05
CA ARG A 62 9.18 14.99 -9.20
C ARG A 62 8.06 15.26 -10.18
N PHE A 63 8.02 14.53 -11.29
CA PHE A 63 6.93 14.65 -12.26
C PHE A 63 5.59 14.23 -11.66
N TYR A 64 5.56 13.14 -10.88
CA TYR A 64 4.37 12.70 -10.18
C TYR A 64 3.92 13.72 -9.11
N ASP A 65 4.86 14.20 -8.28
CA ASP A 65 4.60 15.20 -7.25
C ASP A 65 4.14 16.54 -7.85
N PHE A 66 4.80 16.98 -8.94
CA PHE A 66 4.45 18.19 -9.70
C PHE A 66 3.00 18.14 -10.17
N ILE A 67 2.60 17.05 -10.82
CA ILE A 67 1.24 16.90 -11.33
C ILE A 67 0.22 16.82 -10.20
N SER A 68 0.54 16.13 -9.13
CA SER A 68 -0.31 16.05 -7.93
C SER A 68 -0.53 17.43 -7.29
N THR A 69 0.46 18.32 -7.36
CA THR A 69 0.40 19.67 -6.79
C THR A 69 -0.21 20.67 -7.77
N PHE A 70 0.07 20.54 -9.07
CA PHE A 70 -0.37 21.49 -10.11
C PHE A 70 -1.87 21.46 -10.39
N ARG A 71 -2.58 20.43 -9.95
CA ARG A 71 -4.05 20.36 -9.99
C ARG A 71 -4.71 21.57 -9.30
N ARG A 72 -3.99 22.25 -8.41
CA ARG A 72 -4.47 23.44 -7.69
C ARG A 72 -4.38 24.74 -8.48
N VAL A 73 -3.72 24.76 -9.65
CA VAL A 73 -3.56 25.97 -10.47
C VAL A 73 -4.68 26.05 -11.50
N PRO A 74 -5.55 27.09 -11.46
CA PRO A 74 -6.61 27.26 -12.44
C PRO A 74 -6.07 27.44 -13.86
N VAL A 75 -6.70 26.81 -14.86
CA VAL A 75 -6.42 26.90 -16.31
C VAL A 75 -5.23 26.06 -16.79
N ILE A 76 -3.97 26.34 -16.42
CA ILE A 76 -2.80 25.59 -16.90
C ILE A 76 -2.73 24.20 -16.28
N GLY A 77 -3.08 24.11 -14.99
CA GLY A 77 -3.14 22.83 -14.27
C GLY A 77 -4.15 21.85 -14.86
N LYS A 78 -5.29 22.33 -15.36
CA LYS A 78 -6.32 21.48 -15.97
C LYS A 78 -5.84 20.78 -17.25
N LEU A 79 -5.10 21.47 -18.12
CA LEU A 79 -4.63 20.91 -19.38
C LEU A 79 -3.48 19.90 -19.15
N ALA A 80 -2.49 20.26 -18.33
CA ALA A 80 -1.38 19.37 -17.97
C ALA A 80 -1.90 18.12 -17.24
N PHE A 81 -2.88 18.29 -16.33
CA PHE A 81 -3.54 17.20 -15.64
C PHE A 81 -4.34 16.32 -16.59
N ALA A 82 -5.06 16.88 -17.55
CA ALA A 82 -5.83 16.10 -18.53
C ALA A 82 -4.94 15.20 -19.39
N ILE A 83 -3.76 15.69 -19.78
CA ILE A 83 -2.76 14.91 -20.54
C ILE A 83 -2.21 13.76 -19.67
N PHE A 84 -1.87 14.05 -18.42
CA PHE A 84 -1.37 13.06 -17.49
C PHE A 84 -2.45 12.05 -17.10
N ASP A 85 -3.64 12.52 -16.74
CA ASP A 85 -4.79 11.68 -16.43
C ASP A 85 -5.11 10.73 -17.58
N ARG A 86 -5.03 11.22 -18.83
CA ARG A 86 -5.17 10.38 -20.03
C ARG A 86 -4.12 9.29 -20.12
N SER A 87 -2.89 9.52 -19.63
CA SER A 87 -1.80 8.55 -19.67
C SER A 87 -1.87 7.50 -18.56
N GLN A 88 -2.43 7.89 -17.40
CA GLN A 88 -2.62 7.04 -16.22
C GLN A 88 -4.05 6.51 -16.08
N ARG A 89 -4.95 6.93 -16.96
CA ARG A 89 -6.37 6.66 -16.85
C ARG A 89 -6.64 5.17 -16.81
N ILE A 90 -7.30 4.74 -15.76
CA ILE A 90 -7.93 3.43 -15.67
C ILE A 90 -9.21 3.53 -16.49
N LEU A 91 -9.23 2.91 -17.66
CA LEU A 91 -10.38 2.94 -18.55
C LEU A 91 -11.54 2.15 -17.95
N SER A 92 -12.78 2.54 -18.28
CA SER A 92 -13.97 1.79 -17.84
C SER A 92 -13.85 0.31 -18.26
N PHE A 93 -14.39 -0.57 -17.43
CA PHE A 93 -14.41 -2.02 -17.71
C PHE A 93 -15.33 -2.32 -18.91
N TYR A 94 -16.47 -1.65 -18.95
CA TYR A 94 -17.48 -1.87 -19.96
C TYR A 94 -17.60 -0.68 -20.91
N PRO A 95 -17.96 -0.89 -22.17
CA PRO A 95 -18.05 -2.18 -22.83
C PRO A 95 -16.69 -2.90 -22.89
N SER A 96 -16.70 -4.24 -22.82
CA SER A 96 -15.47 -5.04 -22.91
C SER A 96 -14.74 -4.76 -24.22
N ARG A 97 -13.44 -4.52 -24.14
CA ARG A 97 -12.59 -4.18 -25.27
C ARG A 97 -11.15 -4.58 -25.02
N ASP A 98 -10.37 -4.76 -26.06
CA ASP A 98 -8.93 -5.00 -25.95
C ASP A 98 -8.22 -3.72 -25.45
N LEU A 99 -7.63 -3.79 -24.27
CA LEU A 99 -6.84 -2.73 -23.64
C LEU A 99 -5.34 -3.08 -23.63
N SER A 100 -4.90 -4.06 -24.40
CA SER A 100 -3.53 -4.58 -24.40
C SER A 100 -2.51 -3.60 -24.99
N LYS A 101 -2.94 -2.62 -25.79
CA LYS A 101 -2.03 -1.64 -26.42
C LYS A 101 -1.23 -0.86 -25.38
N PRO A 102 0.12 -0.83 -25.48
CA PRO A 102 0.96 -0.13 -24.53
C PRO A 102 0.77 1.38 -24.60
N THR A 103 0.73 2.02 -23.42
CA THR A 103 0.68 3.48 -23.30
C THR A 103 2.03 4.12 -23.70
N PHE A 104 2.00 5.42 -24.00
CA PHE A 104 3.23 6.18 -24.26
C PHE A 104 4.21 6.12 -23.08
N GLN A 105 3.70 6.26 -21.86
CA GLN A 105 4.51 6.18 -20.65
C GLN A 105 5.18 4.81 -20.48
N LEU A 106 4.47 3.71 -20.75
CA LEU A 106 5.06 2.38 -20.70
C LEU A 106 6.19 2.23 -21.72
N LYS A 107 6.00 2.72 -22.96
CA LYS A 107 7.04 2.74 -23.98
C LYS A 107 8.27 3.55 -23.54
N GLN A 108 8.06 4.70 -22.88
CA GLN A 108 9.14 5.51 -22.33
C GLN A 108 9.91 4.80 -21.22
N ASN A 109 9.23 4.12 -20.31
CA ASN A 109 9.89 3.31 -19.27
C ASN A 109 10.81 2.25 -19.91
N TYR A 110 10.33 1.50 -20.90
CA TYR A 110 11.14 0.52 -21.61
C TYR A 110 12.30 1.17 -22.40
N ASN A 111 12.12 2.39 -22.89
CA ASN A 111 13.19 3.13 -23.55
C ASN A 111 14.33 3.50 -22.58
N PHE A 112 13.99 3.87 -21.33
CA PHE A 112 15.00 4.08 -20.30
C PHE A 112 15.69 2.77 -19.91
N ILE A 113 14.95 1.67 -19.76
CA ILE A 113 15.50 0.34 -19.47
C ILE A 113 16.49 -0.06 -20.59
N LYS A 114 16.10 0.07 -21.86
CA LYS A 114 16.99 -0.17 -23.03
C LYS A 114 18.28 0.65 -22.99
N LYS A 115 18.24 1.84 -22.39
CA LYS A 115 19.41 2.73 -22.21
C LYS A 115 20.21 2.46 -20.94
N GLY A 116 19.92 1.36 -20.24
CA GLY A 116 20.68 0.89 -19.08
C GLY A 116 20.02 1.15 -17.72
N TRP A 117 18.82 1.74 -17.64
CA TRP A 117 18.15 2.00 -16.37
C TRP A 117 17.81 0.69 -15.65
N GLY A 118 18.30 0.55 -14.42
CA GLY A 118 18.09 -0.60 -13.57
C GLY A 118 19.01 -1.79 -13.85
N LYS A 119 19.95 -1.69 -14.82
CA LYS A 119 20.89 -2.76 -15.12
C LYS A 119 21.74 -3.11 -13.89
N ASP A 120 22.29 -2.11 -13.20
CA ASP A 120 23.11 -2.31 -11.99
C ASP A 120 22.35 -3.04 -10.88
N LEU A 121 21.09 -2.67 -10.65
CA LEU A 121 20.24 -3.37 -9.67
C LEU A 121 20.12 -4.86 -10.02
N ILE A 122 19.78 -5.16 -11.27
CA ILE A 122 19.56 -6.56 -11.67
C ILE A 122 20.84 -7.36 -11.64
N GLU A 123 21.98 -6.80 -12.06
CA GLU A 123 23.29 -7.50 -11.96
C GLU A 123 23.65 -7.79 -10.49
N LYS A 124 23.44 -6.85 -9.57
CA LYS A 124 23.62 -7.11 -8.12
C LYS A 124 22.73 -8.22 -7.59
N LEU A 125 21.47 -8.28 -8.03
CA LEU A 125 20.57 -9.37 -7.63
C LEU A 125 20.98 -10.73 -8.22
N LYS A 126 21.63 -10.75 -9.39
CA LYS A 126 22.17 -11.95 -10.01
C LYS A 126 23.40 -12.53 -9.29
N GLU A 127 24.10 -11.74 -8.47
CA GLU A 127 25.21 -12.26 -7.66
C GLU A 127 24.77 -13.37 -6.69
N LYS A 128 23.52 -13.29 -6.21
CA LYS A 128 22.83 -14.36 -5.48
C LYS A 128 21.45 -14.56 -6.10
N PRO A 129 21.31 -15.43 -7.10
CA PRO A 129 20.05 -15.59 -7.81
C PRO A 129 19.01 -16.25 -6.90
N LEU A 130 18.00 -15.48 -6.54
CA LEU A 130 16.83 -15.88 -5.75
C LEU A 130 15.58 -15.41 -6.49
N PRO A 131 14.40 -16.04 -6.30
CA PRO A 131 13.17 -15.49 -6.81
C PRO A 131 13.00 -14.01 -6.46
N LEU A 132 12.59 -13.19 -7.42
CA LEU A 132 12.38 -11.77 -7.25
C LEU A 132 10.91 -11.48 -6.95
N ILE A 133 10.62 -10.87 -5.82
CA ILE A 133 9.30 -10.33 -5.47
C ILE A 133 9.42 -8.81 -5.49
N THR A 134 8.65 -8.15 -6.33
CA THR A 134 8.61 -6.68 -6.34
C THR A 134 7.18 -6.18 -6.15
N THR A 135 7.03 -5.05 -5.46
CA THR A 135 5.75 -4.38 -5.23
C THR A 135 5.52 -3.20 -6.17
N PHE A 136 6.35 -3.10 -7.21
CA PHE A 136 6.21 -2.11 -8.27
C PHE A 136 6.60 -2.71 -9.62
N PHE A 137 5.89 -2.32 -10.67
CA PHE A 137 6.04 -2.94 -11.99
C PHE A 137 7.41 -2.70 -12.65
N THR A 138 8.03 -1.54 -12.43
CA THR A 138 9.28 -1.18 -13.12
C THR A 138 10.44 -2.14 -12.80
N PRO A 139 10.73 -2.53 -11.54
CA PRO A 139 11.76 -3.54 -11.25
C PRO A 139 11.45 -4.92 -11.88
N ALA A 140 10.16 -5.30 -12.00
CA ALA A 140 9.79 -6.53 -12.70
C ALA A 140 10.14 -6.47 -14.20
N PHE A 141 9.88 -5.32 -14.84
CA PHE A 141 10.25 -5.09 -16.25
C PHE A 141 11.76 -5.06 -16.46
N MET A 142 12.52 -4.44 -15.52
CA MET A 142 13.97 -4.47 -15.53
C MET A 142 14.50 -5.91 -15.46
N ALA A 143 13.97 -6.69 -14.52
CA ALA A 143 14.38 -8.08 -14.34
C ALA A 143 14.10 -8.92 -15.59
N GLU A 144 12.91 -8.80 -16.17
CA GLU A 144 12.57 -9.50 -17.41
C GLU A 144 13.45 -9.06 -18.57
N PHE A 145 13.68 -7.75 -18.75
CA PHE A 145 14.45 -7.19 -19.85
C PHE A 145 15.93 -7.55 -19.81
N TYR A 146 16.52 -7.65 -18.60
CA TYR A 146 17.92 -8.03 -18.40
C TYR A 146 18.11 -9.52 -18.12
N ASP A 147 17.16 -10.36 -18.52
CA ASP A 147 17.24 -11.83 -18.43
C ASP A 147 17.62 -12.30 -17.02
N TYR A 148 16.86 -11.83 -16.01
CA TYR A 148 17.01 -12.32 -14.64
C TYR A 148 16.75 -13.83 -14.59
N PRO A 149 17.62 -14.66 -13.98
CA PRO A 149 17.55 -16.12 -14.16
C PRO A 149 16.38 -16.78 -13.42
N GLU A 150 15.92 -16.17 -12.31
CA GLU A 150 14.90 -16.74 -11.44
C GLU A 150 13.50 -16.19 -11.75
N GLU A 151 12.48 -16.73 -11.05
CA GLU A 151 11.09 -16.30 -11.15
C GLU A 151 10.90 -14.84 -10.76
N ILE A 152 10.03 -14.14 -11.47
CA ILE A 152 9.70 -12.74 -11.24
C ILE A 152 8.24 -12.64 -10.81
N TYR A 153 8.02 -12.19 -9.58
CA TYR A 153 6.70 -11.95 -9.01
C TYR A 153 6.46 -10.45 -8.81
N CYS A 154 5.36 -9.95 -9.34
CA CYS A 154 4.91 -8.57 -9.17
C CYS A 154 3.66 -8.54 -8.28
N VAL A 155 3.80 -8.06 -7.05
CA VAL A 155 2.70 -7.88 -6.11
C VAL A 155 2.04 -6.53 -6.36
N ILE A 156 0.75 -6.53 -6.64
CA ILE A 156 -0.03 -5.32 -6.91
C ILE A 156 -0.71 -4.85 -5.62
N PRO A 157 -0.39 -3.66 -5.11
CA PRO A 157 -1.01 -3.12 -3.90
C PRO A 157 -2.34 -2.38 -4.16
N ASP A 158 -2.62 -2.03 -5.41
CA ASP A 158 -3.73 -1.17 -5.78
C ASP A 158 -5.02 -1.96 -6.02
N ALA A 159 -6.17 -1.36 -5.69
CA ALA A 159 -7.49 -1.96 -5.88
C ALA A 159 -7.94 -2.05 -7.36
N ASP A 160 -7.39 -1.22 -8.22
CA ASP A 160 -7.48 -1.26 -9.68
C ASP A 160 -6.22 -0.63 -10.27
N ILE A 161 -5.88 -0.92 -11.52
CA ILE A 161 -4.58 -0.60 -12.11
C ILE A 161 -4.68 -0.05 -13.53
N SER A 162 -3.71 0.80 -13.89
CA SER A 162 -3.53 1.27 -15.27
C SER A 162 -2.77 0.24 -16.13
N ARG A 163 -2.78 0.45 -17.45
CA ARG A 163 -2.05 -0.40 -18.40
C ARG A 163 -0.53 -0.47 -18.14
N SER A 164 0.01 0.51 -17.41
CA SER A 164 1.44 0.56 -17.07
C SER A 164 1.90 -0.60 -16.17
N TRP A 165 0.98 -1.30 -15.52
CA TRP A 165 1.31 -2.46 -14.68
C TRP A 165 1.61 -3.74 -15.48
N ALA A 166 1.09 -3.88 -16.70
CA ALA A 166 1.40 -5.02 -17.54
C ALA A 166 2.60 -4.74 -18.45
N ALA A 167 3.44 -5.75 -18.69
CA ALA A 167 4.63 -5.66 -19.52
C ALA A 167 4.34 -5.08 -20.91
N LEU A 168 5.39 -4.68 -21.64
CA LEU A 168 5.26 -4.12 -22.99
C LEU A 168 4.58 -5.13 -23.93
N ASN A 169 4.99 -6.39 -23.84
CA ASN A 169 4.38 -7.50 -24.56
C ASN A 169 3.85 -8.55 -23.54
N PRO A 170 2.64 -8.36 -22.99
CA PRO A 170 2.15 -9.15 -21.88
C PRO A 170 1.94 -10.62 -22.20
N LYS A 171 1.62 -10.94 -23.47
CA LYS A 171 1.44 -12.35 -23.93
C LYS A 171 2.72 -13.16 -23.93
N LYS A 172 3.89 -12.51 -23.98
CA LYS A 172 5.22 -13.15 -23.97
C LYS A 172 5.95 -12.97 -22.64
N SER A 173 5.37 -12.21 -21.74
CA SER A 173 5.97 -11.91 -20.44
C SER A 173 5.87 -13.14 -19.54
N ARG A 174 6.97 -13.39 -18.78
CA ARG A 174 7.03 -14.42 -17.74
C ARG A 174 6.77 -13.88 -16.34
N ILE A 175 6.45 -12.58 -16.21
CA ILE A 175 6.14 -11.98 -14.92
C ILE A 175 4.83 -12.56 -14.39
N LYS A 176 4.88 -13.07 -13.16
CA LYS A 176 3.75 -13.58 -12.40
C LYS A 176 3.19 -12.47 -11.50
N TYR A 177 1.88 -12.26 -11.56
CA TYR A 177 1.21 -11.18 -10.83
C TYR A 177 0.44 -11.73 -9.64
N PHE A 178 0.70 -11.19 -8.45
CA PHE A 178 -0.10 -11.42 -7.25
C PHE A 178 -1.04 -10.25 -7.06
N VAL A 179 -2.33 -10.51 -7.12
CA VAL A 179 -3.37 -9.47 -7.16
C VAL A 179 -4.26 -9.50 -5.91
N PRO A 180 -4.68 -8.29 -5.42
CA PRO A 180 -5.45 -8.19 -4.17
C PRO A 180 -6.92 -8.56 -4.32
N ASN A 181 -7.48 -8.51 -5.53
CA ASN A 181 -8.90 -8.73 -5.79
C ASN A 181 -9.17 -9.17 -7.25
N SER A 182 -10.37 -9.69 -7.50
CA SER A 182 -10.80 -10.17 -8.82
C SER A 182 -10.81 -9.08 -9.88
N ARG A 183 -11.16 -7.83 -9.50
CA ARG A 183 -11.17 -6.69 -10.42
C ARG A 183 -9.79 -6.43 -11.03
N THR A 184 -8.74 -6.50 -10.22
CA THR A 184 -7.35 -6.34 -10.69
C THR A 184 -6.93 -7.53 -11.58
N ALA A 185 -7.38 -8.76 -11.26
CA ALA A 185 -7.14 -9.94 -12.09
C ALA A 185 -7.76 -9.79 -13.49
N GLU A 186 -9.03 -9.44 -13.55
CA GLU A 186 -9.74 -9.20 -14.81
C GLU A 186 -9.09 -8.05 -15.60
N ARG A 187 -8.66 -6.99 -14.91
CA ARG A 187 -7.96 -5.86 -15.53
C ARG A 187 -6.67 -6.28 -16.21
N LEU A 188 -5.85 -7.13 -15.59
CA LEU A 188 -4.65 -7.69 -16.20
C LEU A 188 -4.96 -8.51 -17.44
N GLN A 189 -6.04 -9.28 -17.42
CA GLN A 189 -6.48 -10.05 -18.60
C GLN A 189 -6.87 -9.14 -19.77
N LEU A 190 -7.61 -8.03 -19.51
CA LEU A 190 -7.90 -7.01 -20.52
C LEU A 190 -6.63 -6.33 -21.06
N TYR A 191 -5.56 -6.26 -20.27
CA TYR A 191 -4.24 -5.80 -20.70
C TYR A 191 -3.42 -6.85 -21.45
N GLY A 192 -3.94 -8.07 -21.59
CA GLY A 192 -3.35 -9.17 -22.35
C GLY A 192 -2.39 -10.06 -21.58
N VAL A 193 -2.37 -9.99 -20.24
CA VAL A 193 -1.61 -10.92 -19.40
C VAL A 193 -2.30 -12.29 -19.43
N SER A 194 -1.51 -13.37 -19.57
CA SER A 194 -2.05 -14.73 -19.52
C SER A 194 -2.69 -15.02 -18.16
N PRO A 195 -3.86 -15.66 -18.10
CA PRO A 195 -4.47 -16.10 -16.84
C PRO A 195 -3.53 -16.94 -15.97
N ASP A 196 -2.66 -17.76 -16.57
CA ASP A 196 -1.69 -18.62 -15.88
C ASP A 196 -0.63 -17.81 -15.10
N ASN A 197 -0.47 -16.53 -15.41
CA ASN A 197 0.44 -15.61 -14.74
C ASN A 197 -0.27 -14.69 -13.73
N ILE A 198 -1.55 -14.94 -13.41
CA ILE A 198 -2.34 -14.10 -12.50
C ILE A 198 -2.81 -14.94 -11.31
N PHE A 199 -2.42 -14.55 -10.11
CA PHE A 199 -2.73 -15.26 -8.87
C PHE A 199 -3.50 -14.33 -7.93
N LEU A 200 -4.74 -14.69 -7.60
CA LEU A 200 -5.55 -13.98 -6.62
C LEU A 200 -5.09 -14.39 -5.21
N THR A 201 -4.25 -13.57 -4.61
CA THR A 201 -3.63 -13.85 -3.31
C THR A 201 -4.15 -13.00 -2.16
N GLY A 202 -4.92 -11.95 -2.46
CA GLY A 202 -5.20 -10.89 -1.52
C GLY A 202 -4.01 -9.94 -1.33
N PHE A 203 -4.16 -8.97 -0.42
CA PHE A 203 -3.10 -8.04 -0.05
C PHE A 203 -2.18 -8.68 1.02
N PRO A 204 -0.86 -8.58 0.92
CA PRO A 204 0.05 -9.08 1.94
C PRO A 204 -0.08 -8.27 3.23
N LEU A 205 -0.53 -8.93 4.31
CA LEU A 205 -0.77 -8.29 5.60
C LEU A 205 0.39 -8.56 6.59
N PRO A 206 0.73 -7.59 7.44
CA PRO A 206 1.72 -7.78 8.50
C PRO A 206 1.27 -8.83 9.51
N LYS A 207 2.20 -9.71 9.90
CA LYS A 207 1.91 -10.78 10.87
C LYS A 207 1.40 -10.23 12.21
N GLU A 208 1.88 -9.08 12.63
CA GLU A 208 1.44 -8.36 13.83
C GLU A 208 -0.03 -7.93 13.79
N ASN A 209 -0.62 -7.77 12.59
CA ASN A 209 -2.03 -7.41 12.41
C ASN A 209 -2.94 -8.62 12.16
N ILE A 210 -2.39 -9.75 11.74
CA ILE A 210 -3.21 -10.95 11.46
C ILE A 210 -3.03 -12.03 12.53
N GLY A 211 -1.86 -12.14 13.14
CA GLY A 211 -1.48 -13.26 14.03
C GLY A 211 -0.90 -14.43 13.24
N GLY A 212 -1.36 -15.63 13.51
CA GLY A 212 -1.01 -16.84 12.78
C GLY A 212 -1.93 -17.13 11.59
N GLU A 213 -1.90 -18.40 11.14
CA GLU A 213 -2.76 -18.89 10.05
C GLU A 213 -4.25 -18.85 10.43
N ASP A 214 -4.57 -18.95 11.72
CA ASP A 214 -5.90 -18.81 12.30
C ASP A 214 -6.45 -17.39 12.31
N MET A 215 -5.61 -16.40 11.99
CA MET A 215 -5.91 -14.96 12.02
C MET A 215 -6.43 -14.46 13.37
N ALA A 216 -5.94 -15.03 14.49
CA ALA A 216 -6.46 -14.76 15.82
C ALA A 216 -6.41 -13.27 16.19
N VAL A 217 -5.33 -12.56 15.83
CA VAL A 217 -5.19 -11.11 16.09
C VAL A 217 -6.23 -10.33 15.29
N LEU A 218 -6.33 -10.58 13.98
CA LEU A 218 -7.28 -9.88 13.11
C LEU A 218 -8.73 -10.10 13.57
N LYS A 219 -9.10 -11.33 13.89
CA LYS A 219 -10.43 -11.67 14.39
C LYS A 219 -10.73 -10.97 15.73
N GLY A 220 -9.74 -10.92 16.63
CA GLY A 220 -9.87 -10.22 17.91
C GLY A 220 -10.07 -8.71 17.74
N ASP A 221 -9.24 -8.09 16.90
CA ASP A 221 -9.34 -6.66 16.60
C ASP A 221 -10.67 -6.32 15.91
N PHE A 222 -11.16 -7.20 15.02
CA PHE A 222 -12.44 -7.04 14.34
C PHE A 222 -13.64 -7.18 15.28
N LYS A 223 -13.62 -8.15 16.21
CA LYS A 223 -14.64 -8.27 17.26
C LYS A 223 -14.77 -7.00 18.09
N GLN A 224 -13.64 -6.49 18.59
CA GLN A 224 -13.64 -5.28 19.41
C GLN A 224 -14.14 -4.06 18.64
N ARG A 225 -13.70 -3.92 17.38
CA ARG A 225 -14.16 -2.85 16.47
C ARG A 225 -15.65 -2.92 16.26
N LEU A 226 -16.19 -4.10 15.96
CA LEU A 226 -17.60 -4.28 15.74
C LEU A 226 -18.43 -3.96 17.00
N ALA A 227 -17.96 -4.38 18.17
CA ALA A 227 -18.60 -4.05 19.45
C ALA A 227 -18.64 -2.52 19.69
N ASN A 228 -17.54 -1.81 19.41
CA ASN A 228 -17.48 -0.35 19.58
C ASN A 228 -18.35 0.42 18.58
N LEU A 229 -18.50 -0.08 17.34
CA LEU A 229 -19.26 0.55 16.28
C LEU A 229 -20.77 0.26 16.33
N ASP A 230 -21.17 -0.79 17.05
CA ASP A 230 -22.56 -1.20 17.20
C ASP A 230 -23.02 -1.23 18.68
N PRO A 231 -22.90 -0.10 19.41
CA PRO A 231 -23.24 -0.06 20.84
C PRO A 231 -24.72 -0.36 21.12
N GLN A 232 -25.58 -0.11 20.13
CA GLN A 232 -27.03 -0.37 20.22
C GLN A 232 -27.41 -1.75 19.68
N LYS A 233 -26.42 -2.58 19.27
CA LYS A 233 -26.61 -3.93 18.72
C LYS A 233 -27.56 -4.02 17.51
N ARG A 234 -27.66 -2.94 16.71
CA ARG A 234 -28.52 -2.91 15.51
C ARG A 234 -28.00 -3.85 14.42
N TYR A 235 -26.69 -3.79 14.13
CA TYR A 235 -26.05 -4.69 13.19
C TYR A 235 -26.07 -6.12 13.70
N TYR A 236 -25.73 -6.31 14.97
CA TYR A 236 -25.74 -7.62 15.61
C TYR A 236 -27.14 -8.23 15.66
N GLY A 237 -28.19 -7.43 15.86
CA GLY A 237 -29.58 -7.89 15.80
C GLY A 237 -29.97 -8.49 14.44
N THR A 238 -29.42 -7.97 13.37
CA THR A 238 -29.67 -8.44 11.99
C THR A 238 -28.77 -9.58 11.58
N TYR A 239 -27.47 -9.50 11.92
CA TYR A 239 -26.42 -10.39 11.39
C TYR A 239 -25.75 -11.24 12.48
N GLY A 240 -26.32 -11.32 13.67
CA GLY A 240 -25.71 -11.96 14.86
C GLY A 240 -25.30 -13.41 14.64
N GLU A 241 -26.12 -14.21 13.96
CA GLU A 241 -25.78 -15.60 13.66
C GLU A 241 -24.55 -15.73 12.73
N MET A 242 -24.44 -14.85 11.73
CA MET A 242 -23.26 -14.80 10.87
C MET A 242 -22.03 -14.37 11.68
N VAL A 243 -22.17 -13.34 12.51
CA VAL A 243 -21.07 -12.84 13.37
C VAL A 243 -20.60 -13.93 14.33
N LYS A 244 -21.51 -14.64 14.99
CA LYS A 244 -21.18 -15.75 15.88
C LYS A 244 -20.45 -16.88 15.17
N ARG A 245 -20.91 -17.25 13.99
CA ARG A 245 -20.28 -18.31 13.20
C ARG A 245 -18.85 -17.96 12.78
N GLU A 246 -18.61 -16.74 12.31
CA GLU A 246 -17.31 -16.33 11.76
C GLU A 246 -16.32 -15.83 12.84
N LEU A 247 -16.83 -15.16 13.84
CA LEU A 247 -16.04 -14.48 14.86
C LEU A 247 -16.26 -15.05 16.28
N GLY A 248 -17.37 -15.76 16.55
CA GLY A 248 -17.81 -16.10 17.90
C GLY A 248 -18.50 -14.92 18.60
N GLU A 249 -18.69 -15.01 19.92
CA GLU A 249 -19.35 -13.96 20.70
C GLU A 249 -18.54 -12.64 20.67
N LEU A 250 -19.28 -11.51 20.60
CA LEU A 250 -18.66 -10.19 20.66
C LEU A 250 -18.39 -9.80 22.12
N PRO A 251 -17.26 -9.16 22.41
CA PRO A 251 -17.01 -8.57 23.72
C PRO A 251 -17.93 -7.36 23.96
N SER A 252 -18.01 -6.91 25.21
CA SER A 252 -18.56 -5.57 25.49
C SER A 252 -17.59 -4.50 24.99
N PRO A 253 -18.09 -3.30 24.58
CA PRO A 253 -17.23 -2.16 24.31
C PRO A 253 -16.30 -1.90 25.52
N SER A 254 -15.01 -1.89 25.31
CA SER A 254 -14.01 -1.81 26.40
C SER A 254 -13.12 -0.57 26.35
N ARG A 255 -13.29 0.26 25.33
CA ARG A 255 -12.47 1.46 25.10
C ARG A 255 -13.26 2.52 24.34
N PRO A 256 -12.84 3.80 24.38
CA PRO A 256 -13.42 4.86 23.58
C PRO A 256 -13.41 4.55 22.07
N LEU A 257 -14.41 5.07 21.36
CA LEU A 257 -14.42 5.02 19.90
C LEU A 257 -13.17 5.70 19.36
N THR A 258 -12.33 4.96 18.67
CA THR A 258 -11.02 5.45 18.21
C THR A 258 -11.05 5.77 16.72
N ILE A 259 -10.84 7.05 16.39
CA ILE A 259 -10.75 7.56 15.02
C ILE A 259 -9.29 7.83 14.69
N MET A 260 -8.78 7.23 13.61
CA MET A 260 -7.44 7.53 13.10
C MET A 260 -7.55 8.39 11.86
N PHE A 261 -6.83 9.51 11.82
CA PHE A 261 -6.68 10.33 10.63
C PHE A 261 -5.27 10.21 10.05
N ALA A 262 -5.18 9.78 8.79
CA ALA A 262 -3.91 9.56 8.10
C ALA A 262 -3.76 10.46 6.86
N VAL A 263 -2.78 11.36 6.89
CA VAL A 263 -2.51 12.32 5.78
C VAL A 263 -1.86 11.67 4.54
N GLY A 264 -1.42 10.42 4.64
CA GLY A 264 -0.67 9.74 3.58
C GLY A 264 0.76 10.25 3.38
N GLY A 265 1.50 9.61 2.45
CA GLY A 265 2.93 9.86 2.25
C GLY A 265 3.30 11.29 1.83
N ALA A 266 2.41 12.02 1.18
CA ALA A 266 2.64 13.40 0.75
C ALA A 266 2.39 14.46 1.85
N GLY A 267 1.81 14.08 3.01
CA GLY A 267 1.49 15.02 4.09
C GLY A 267 0.36 16.02 3.73
N ALA A 268 -0.43 15.70 2.69
CA ALA A 268 -1.52 16.55 2.25
C ALA A 268 -2.70 16.51 3.24
N GLN A 269 -3.46 17.60 3.32
CA GLN A 269 -4.66 17.71 4.18
C GLN A 269 -4.39 17.61 5.70
N LYS A 270 -3.19 17.94 6.16
CA LYS A 270 -2.88 17.98 7.60
C LYS A 270 -3.82 18.93 8.37
N GLU A 271 -4.30 19.99 7.71
CA GLU A 271 -5.27 20.95 8.23
C GLU A 271 -6.57 20.27 8.67
N LEU A 272 -7.06 19.32 7.87
CA LEU A 272 -8.27 18.57 8.19
C LEU A 272 -8.11 17.76 9.50
N GLY A 273 -6.91 17.26 9.80
CA GLY A 273 -6.64 16.57 11.07
C GLY A 273 -6.87 17.47 12.28
N VAL A 274 -6.44 18.72 12.20
CA VAL A 274 -6.67 19.72 13.24
C VAL A 274 -8.15 20.08 13.37
N GLU A 275 -8.85 20.24 12.25
CA GLU A 275 -10.31 20.50 12.25
C GLU A 275 -11.11 19.36 12.87
N ILE A 276 -10.74 18.09 12.58
CA ILE A 276 -11.37 16.92 13.20
C ILE A 276 -11.23 16.98 14.73
N VAL A 277 -10.03 17.28 15.23
CA VAL A 277 -9.79 17.38 16.66
C VAL A 277 -10.60 18.50 17.29
N LYS A 278 -10.63 19.70 16.68
CA LYS A 278 -11.41 20.84 17.16
C LYS A 278 -12.90 20.57 17.20
N ASN A 279 -13.45 19.96 16.16
CA ASN A 279 -14.88 19.65 16.10
C ASN A 279 -15.32 18.51 17.05
N LEU A 280 -14.37 17.69 17.49
CA LEU A 280 -14.63 16.59 18.45
C LEU A 280 -14.10 16.90 19.87
N ALA A 281 -13.71 18.15 20.15
CA ALA A 281 -13.06 18.54 21.41
C ALA A 281 -13.84 18.12 22.67
N GLU A 282 -15.17 18.32 22.70
CA GLU A 282 -16.00 17.92 23.85
C GLU A 282 -16.04 16.40 24.04
N LYS A 283 -16.10 15.63 22.95
CA LYS A 283 -16.09 14.16 23.01
C LYS A 283 -14.72 13.59 23.39
N LEU A 284 -13.65 14.30 23.01
CA LEU A 284 -12.29 13.99 23.48
C LEU A 284 -12.15 14.27 24.98
N LYS A 285 -12.70 15.39 25.44
CA LYS A 285 -12.68 15.80 26.85
C LYS A 285 -13.48 14.85 27.74
N SER A 286 -14.65 14.39 27.27
CA SER A 286 -15.47 13.42 27.99
C SER A 286 -14.91 11.99 27.94
N GLY A 287 -13.91 11.71 27.10
CA GLY A 287 -13.37 10.38 26.90
C GLY A 287 -14.23 9.44 26.06
N GLU A 288 -15.29 9.95 25.41
CA GLU A 288 -16.11 9.15 24.49
C GLU A 288 -15.36 8.76 23.21
N VAL A 289 -14.49 9.66 22.73
CA VAL A 289 -13.73 9.48 21.50
C VAL A 289 -12.25 9.63 21.77
N LYS A 290 -11.45 8.83 21.11
CA LYS A 290 -9.99 8.97 21.01
C LYS A 290 -9.60 9.28 19.57
N ILE A 291 -8.65 10.20 19.37
CA ILE A 291 -8.13 10.55 18.05
C ILE A 291 -6.65 10.20 17.95
N ILE A 292 -6.29 9.60 16.82
CA ILE A 292 -4.92 9.31 16.43
C ILE A 292 -4.62 10.08 15.13
N LEU A 293 -3.64 10.98 15.16
CA LEU A 293 -3.17 11.72 13.99
C LEU A 293 -1.87 11.09 13.48
N VAL A 294 -1.82 10.79 12.18
CA VAL A 294 -0.66 10.12 11.59
C VAL A 294 0.17 11.11 10.78
N ALA A 295 1.34 11.47 11.30
CA ALA A 295 2.32 12.30 10.60
C ALA A 295 3.31 11.48 9.73
N GLY A 296 3.35 10.15 9.91
CA GLY A 296 4.26 9.28 9.17
C GLY A 296 5.72 9.50 9.55
N ILE A 297 6.56 9.74 8.55
CA ILE A 297 7.98 10.11 8.75
C ILE A 297 8.23 11.61 8.53
N ARG A 298 7.18 12.42 8.40
CA ARG A 298 7.26 13.85 8.09
C ARG A 298 7.28 14.70 9.34
N LYS A 299 8.46 15.23 9.67
CA LYS A 299 8.64 16.11 10.84
C LYS A 299 7.79 17.37 10.75
N GLU A 300 7.66 17.95 9.56
CA GLU A 300 6.85 19.13 9.30
C GLU A 300 5.35 18.92 9.57
N VAL A 301 4.82 17.72 9.29
CA VAL A 301 3.42 17.37 9.61
C VAL A 301 3.23 17.21 11.12
N ARG A 302 4.17 16.51 11.77
CA ARG A 302 4.15 16.36 13.23
C ARG A 302 4.18 17.74 13.92
N ASN A 303 5.11 18.61 13.53
CA ASN A 303 5.23 19.95 14.11
C ASN A 303 3.96 20.77 13.88
N TYR A 304 3.39 20.70 12.67
CA TYR A 304 2.13 21.36 12.37
C TYR A 304 1.01 20.94 13.32
N PHE A 305 0.86 19.64 13.62
CA PHE A 305 -0.12 19.17 14.59
C PHE A 305 0.16 19.72 16.00
N LEU A 306 1.40 19.66 16.45
CA LEU A 306 1.78 20.17 17.78
C LEU A 306 1.55 21.69 17.96
N GLU A 307 1.72 22.46 16.89
CA GLU A 307 1.59 23.92 16.89
C GLU A 307 0.14 24.42 16.74
N ASN A 308 -0.76 23.60 16.17
CA ASN A 308 -2.13 24.02 15.84
C ASN A 308 -3.24 23.31 16.65
N LEU A 309 -2.84 22.46 17.61
CA LEU A 309 -3.76 21.84 18.57
C LEU A 309 -3.67 22.55 19.92
N ASP A 310 -4.81 22.87 20.51
CA ASP A 310 -4.90 23.52 21.83
C ASP A 310 -4.38 22.60 22.96
N ASN A 311 -4.60 21.29 22.83
CA ASN A 311 -4.22 20.26 23.81
C ASN A 311 -3.63 19.04 23.07
N PRO A 312 -2.41 19.14 22.51
CA PRO A 312 -1.81 18.08 21.72
C PRO A 312 -1.56 16.79 22.52
N GLU A 313 -1.44 16.87 23.85
CA GLU A 313 -1.26 15.74 24.76
C GLU A 313 -2.49 14.82 24.87
N LYS A 314 -3.67 15.31 24.47
CA LYS A 314 -4.91 14.52 24.42
C LYS A 314 -5.09 13.73 23.11
N VAL A 315 -4.17 13.90 22.19
CA VAL A 315 -4.22 13.29 20.85
C VAL A 315 -2.98 12.45 20.64
N ASP A 316 -3.12 11.21 20.24
CA ASP A 316 -1.99 10.38 19.86
C ASP A 316 -1.43 10.83 18.51
N ILE A 317 -0.17 11.26 18.43
CA ILE A 317 0.48 11.62 17.17
C ILE A 317 1.50 10.57 16.78
N ILE A 318 1.24 9.85 15.67
CA ILE A 318 2.16 8.83 15.16
C ILE A 318 3.20 9.50 14.26
N PHE A 319 4.44 9.48 14.74
CA PHE A 319 5.61 9.91 14.01
C PHE A 319 6.77 8.94 14.24
N ALA A 320 7.57 8.71 13.21
CA ALA A 320 8.83 7.97 13.30
C ALA A 320 9.91 8.61 12.42
N LYS A 321 11.17 8.31 12.71
CA LYS A 321 12.30 8.86 11.95
C LYS A 321 12.57 8.07 10.66
N ASP A 322 12.15 6.82 10.62
CA ASP A 322 12.33 5.91 9.48
C ASP A 322 11.05 5.13 9.19
N ILE A 323 11.00 4.54 7.99
CA ILE A 323 9.81 3.87 7.47
C ILE A 323 9.46 2.58 8.21
N ASN A 324 10.46 1.82 8.68
CA ASN A 324 10.20 0.55 9.38
C ASN A 324 9.61 0.81 10.76
N SER A 325 10.19 1.75 11.51
CA SER A 325 9.66 2.21 12.80
C SER A 325 8.25 2.81 12.64
N TYR A 326 8.01 3.53 11.54
CA TYR A 326 6.69 4.05 11.22
C TYR A 326 5.69 2.93 11.02
N PHE A 327 6.00 1.92 10.20
CA PHE A 327 5.08 0.82 9.94
C PHE A 327 4.77 0.04 11.22
N GLY A 328 5.76 -0.21 12.09
CA GLY A 328 5.51 -0.86 13.37
C GLY A 328 4.50 -0.09 14.23
N LYS A 329 4.74 1.20 14.47
CA LYS A 329 3.83 2.08 15.24
C LYS A 329 2.45 2.19 14.61
N PHE A 330 2.40 2.33 13.28
CA PHE A 330 1.15 2.44 12.55
C PHE A 330 0.33 1.16 12.62
N ASN A 331 0.97 0.00 12.44
CA ASN A 331 0.32 -1.30 12.52
C ASN A 331 -0.26 -1.57 13.91
N GLU A 332 0.47 -1.19 14.98
CA GLU A 332 -0.02 -1.26 16.35
C GLU A 332 -1.26 -0.36 16.56
N ALA A 333 -1.21 0.87 16.04
CA ALA A 333 -2.32 1.81 16.17
C ALA A 333 -3.57 1.37 15.37
N LEU A 334 -3.40 0.76 14.20
CA LEU A 334 -4.51 0.21 13.40
C LEU A 334 -5.31 -0.83 14.17
N ARG A 335 -4.68 -1.63 15.02
CA ARG A 335 -5.35 -2.62 15.86
C ARG A 335 -6.35 -1.99 16.85
N LYS A 336 -6.06 -0.77 17.28
CA LYS A 336 -6.87 0.01 18.22
C LYS A 336 -7.85 0.97 17.53
N THR A 337 -7.82 1.02 16.19
CA THR A 337 -8.63 1.94 15.38
C THR A 337 -9.98 1.33 15.04
N ASP A 338 -11.06 2.08 15.25
CA ASP A 338 -12.41 1.70 14.86
C ASP A 338 -12.81 2.29 13.51
N ILE A 339 -12.42 3.53 13.25
CA ILE A 339 -12.69 4.24 11.99
C ILE A 339 -11.39 4.85 11.48
N LEU A 340 -11.05 4.57 10.23
CA LEU A 340 -9.93 5.22 9.55
C LEU A 340 -10.45 6.33 8.66
N TRP A 341 -9.97 7.57 8.87
CA TRP A 341 -10.21 8.69 7.99
C TRP A 341 -8.94 8.99 7.19
N THR A 342 -9.02 8.83 5.89
CA THR A 342 -7.84 8.97 5.02
C THR A 342 -8.22 9.43 3.61
N LYS A 343 -7.24 9.84 2.84
CA LYS A 343 -7.40 10.01 1.39
C LYS A 343 -7.53 8.64 0.69
N PRO A 344 -8.08 8.57 -0.54
CA PRO A 344 -8.26 7.31 -1.26
C PRO A 344 -6.92 6.71 -1.73
N SER A 345 -6.11 6.25 -0.79
CA SER A 345 -4.84 5.55 -1.03
C SER A 345 -4.73 4.36 -0.08
N GLU A 346 -4.00 3.31 -0.48
CA GLU A 346 -3.80 2.09 0.30
C GLU A 346 -5.11 1.36 0.72
N LEU A 347 -6.21 1.59 -0.02
CA LEU A 347 -7.54 1.07 0.34
C LEU A 347 -7.56 -0.45 0.45
N SER A 348 -6.83 -1.17 -0.42
CA SER A 348 -6.73 -2.64 -0.37
C SER A 348 -6.18 -3.12 0.97
N PHE A 349 -5.18 -2.44 1.53
CA PHE A 349 -4.60 -2.75 2.82
C PHE A 349 -5.61 -2.56 3.97
N TYR A 350 -6.26 -1.41 4.02
CA TYR A 350 -7.20 -1.10 5.10
C TYR A 350 -8.46 -1.97 5.04
N SER A 351 -8.98 -2.20 3.84
CA SER A 351 -10.14 -3.08 3.64
C SER A 351 -9.84 -4.52 4.03
N ALA A 352 -8.63 -5.01 3.73
CA ALA A 352 -8.20 -6.36 4.13
C ALA A 352 -8.10 -6.53 5.65
N LEU A 353 -7.90 -5.43 6.40
CA LEU A 353 -7.94 -5.41 7.87
C LEU A 353 -9.35 -5.16 8.43
N GLY A 354 -10.38 -5.08 7.58
CA GLY A 354 -11.76 -4.85 8.00
C GLY A 354 -11.98 -3.48 8.66
N LEU A 355 -11.24 -2.45 8.24
CA LEU A 355 -11.40 -1.10 8.75
C LEU A 355 -12.49 -0.35 7.97
N PRO A 356 -13.52 0.21 8.64
CA PRO A 356 -14.37 1.24 8.07
C PRO A 356 -13.55 2.46 7.67
N ILE A 357 -13.76 2.94 6.44
CA ILE A 357 -12.94 4.02 5.86
C ILE A 357 -13.82 5.22 5.56
N LEU A 358 -13.49 6.37 6.14
CA LEU A 358 -13.97 7.67 5.71
C LEU A 358 -12.97 8.25 4.71
N VAL A 359 -13.42 8.47 3.49
CA VAL A 359 -12.57 9.02 2.44
C VAL A 359 -12.64 10.54 2.51
N ALA A 360 -11.49 11.18 2.74
CA ALA A 360 -11.37 12.63 2.70
C ALA A 360 -11.71 13.16 1.28
N PRO A 361 -12.27 14.37 1.17
CA PRO A 361 -12.56 14.99 -0.11
C PRO A 361 -11.31 15.01 -1.02
N PRO A 362 -11.45 14.84 -2.34
CA PRO A 362 -10.32 14.99 -3.25
C PRO A 362 -9.81 16.44 -3.20
N ILE A 363 -8.49 16.58 -3.17
CA ILE A 363 -7.81 17.89 -3.20
C ILE A 363 -7.81 18.44 -4.61
#